data_519e87d74fbddd0522e6b485f639f5bb
#
_entry.id   519e87d74fbddd0522e6b485f639f5bb
#
_cell.length_a   1.000
_cell.length_b   1.000
_cell.length_c   1.000
_cell.angle_alpha   90.00
_cell.angle_beta   90.00
_cell.angle_gamma   90.00
#
_symmetry.space_group_name_H-M   'P 1'
#
loop_
_entity.id
_entity.type
_entity.pdbx_description
1 polymer ?
#
loop_
_entity_poly.entity_id
_entity_poly.type
_entity_poly.pdbx_seq_one_letter_code
_entity_poly.pdbx_strand_id
1 'polypeptide(L)'
;MTKKKIFTERAPKAIGPYSQAISAGGFAFVSGQVAINPDTGDLMNASIQDQAEQVIKNLTAICEEANGSLADIVKLTIYITDMNDFAVVNETMQKYFSEPYPARATV
;
A
#
# COMPACT_ATOMS: atom_id res chain seq x y z
N MET A 1 -13.81 12.34 19.09
CA MET A 1 -12.66 11.69 18.42
C MET A 1 -12.38 12.38 17.10
N THR A 2 -11.14 12.74 16.83
CA THR A 2 -10.78 13.49 15.65
C THR A 2 -10.12 12.55 14.63
N LYS A 3 -10.58 12.62 13.40
CA LYS A 3 -9.93 11.92 12.30
C LYS A 3 -9.51 12.92 11.24
N LYS A 4 -8.38 12.67 10.59
CA LYS A 4 -7.84 13.53 9.55
C LYS A 4 -7.67 12.75 8.26
N LYS A 5 -8.09 13.35 7.16
CA LYS A 5 -7.86 12.78 5.83
C LYS A 5 -6.40 12.96 5.45
N ILE A 6 -5.83 11.90 4.90
CA ILE A 6 -4.51 11.91 4.28
C ILE A 6 -4.70 11.82 2.77
N PHE A 7 -4.09 12.75 2.04
CA PHE A 7 -4.19 12.79 0.58
C PHE A 7 -2.83 13.10 -0.02
N THR A 8 -2.45 12.37 -1.07
CA THR A 8 -1.27 12.66 -1.88
C THR A 8 -1.58 12.42 -3.35
N GLU A 9 -1.03 13.28 -4.21
CA GLU A 9 -1.15 13.11 -5.66
C GLU A 9 -0.23 12.00 -6.20
N ARG A 10 0.71 11.53 -5.38
CA ARG A 10 1.66 10.47 -5.74
C ARG A 10 1.10 9.06 -5.53
N ALA A 11 -0.16 8.96 -5.12
CA ALA A 11 -0.90 7.70 -5.06
C ALA A 11 -2.23 7.87 -5.78
N PRO A 12 -2.87 6.77 -6.21
CA PRO A 12 -4.14 6.86 -6.93
C PRO A 12 -5.22 7.60 -6.13
N LYS A 13 -5.96 8.47 -6.81
CA LYS A 13 -7.07 9.20 -6.19
C LYS A 13 -8.18 8.24 -5.79
N ALA A 14 -8.86 8.57 -4.70
CA ALA A 14 -10.07 7.86 -4.32
C ALA A 14 -11.16 8.09 -5.38
N ILE A 15 -11.71 7.00 -5.89
CA ILE A 15 -12.73 7.03 -6.94
C ILE A 15 -14.14 6.75 -6.40
N GLY A 16 -14.33 6.88 -5.11
CA GLY A 16 -15.61 6.61 -4.44
C GLY A 16 -15.66 7.30 -3.08
N PRO A 17 -16.63 6.93 -2.25
CA PRO A 17 -16.83 7.57 -0.95
C PRO A 17 -15.83 7.04 0.10
N TYR A 18 -14.53 7.23 -0.14
CA TYR A 18 -13.46 6.85 0.79
C TYR A 18 -12.27 7.79 0.63
N SER A 19 -11.40 7.80 1.63
CA SER A 19 -10.13 8.52 1.59
C SER A 19 -8.99 7.56 1.29
N GLN A 20 -7.89 8.06 0.77
CA GLN A 20 -6.68 7.24 0.60
C GLN A 20 -6.20 6.68 1.94
N ALA A 21 -6.26 7.50 2.98
CA ALA A 21 -5.98 7.09 4.35
C ALA A 21 -6.60 8.06 5.33
N ILE A 22 -6.76 7.59 6.56
CA ILE A 22 -7.28 8.38 7.69
C ILE A 22 -6.31 8.22 8.86
N SER A 23 -5.93 9.35 9.45
CA SER A 23 -5.15 9.39 10.69
C SER A 23 -6.10 9.53 11.87
N ALA A 24 -5.98 8.65 12.85
CA ALA A 24 -6.77 8.71 14.09
C ALA A 24 -6.04 7.94 15.20
N GLY A 25 -6.02 8.51 16.41
CA GLY A 25 -5.46 7.84 17.58
C GLY A 25 -3.98 7.47 17.47
N GLY A 26 -3.20 8.22 16.71
CA GLY A 26 -1.79 7.94 16.50
C GLY A 26 -1.51 6.89 15.44
N PHE A 27 -2.53 6.40 14.74
CA PHE A 27 -2.42 5.44 13.67
C PHE A 27 -2.90 6.03 12.35
N ALA A 28 -2.38 5.54 11.26
CA ALA A 28 -2.92 5.79 9.92
C ALA A 28 -3.55 4.49 9.40
N PHE A 29 -4.78 4.59 8.96
CA PHE A 29 -5.53 3.49 8.37
C PHE A 29 -5.58 3.73 6.86
N VAL A 30 -4.95 2.86 6.09
CA VAL A 30 -4.76 3.05 4.65
C VAL A 30 -5.76 2.18 3.89
N SER A 31 -6.44 2.80 2.93
CA SER A 31 -7.32 2.07 2.01
C SER A 31 -6.51 1.08 1.16
N GLY A 32 -7.14 0.00 0.76
CA GLY A 32 -6.51 -1.01 -0.08
C GLY A 32 -5.91 -0.39 -1.33
N GLN A 33 -4.70 -0.80 -1.66
CA GLN A 33 -3.99 -0.36 -2.85
C GLN A 33 -3.89 -1.50 -3.84
N VAL A 34 -4.19 -1.20 -5.09
CA VAL A 34 -3.93 -2.06 -6.23
C VAL A 34 -2.91 -1.37 -7.13
N ALA A 35 -2.46 -2.05 -8.18
CA ALA A 35 -1.38 -1.57 -9.01
C ALA A 35 -1.83 -0.49 -10.02
N ILE A 36 -2.44 0.57 -9.53
CA ILE A 36 -2.82 1.72 -10.35
C ILE A 36 -1.67 2.72 -10.40
N ASN A 37 -1.30 3.12 -11.61
CA ASN A 37 -0.34 4.19 -11.81
C ASN A 37 -1.00 5.54 -11.51
N PRO A 38 -0.53 6.30 -10.52
CA PRO A 38 -1.19 7.57 -10.16
C PRO A 38 -1.11 8.64 -11.24
N ASP A 39 -0.14 8.57 -12.13
CA ASP A 39 0.03 9.56 -13.21
C ASP A 39 -1.00 9.37 -14.32
N THR A 40 -1.41 8.14 -14.59
CA THR A 40 -2.35 7.82 -15.67
C THR A 40 -3.74 7.44 -15.16
N GLY A 41 -3.84 6.98 -13.92
CA GLY A 41 -5.08 6.47 -13.35
C GLY A 41 -5.42 5.04 -13.82
N ASP A 42 -4.52 4.39 -14.56
CA ASP A 42 -4.76 3.08 -15.14
C ASP A 42 -4.17 1.97 -14.28
N LEU A 43 -4.89 0.84 -14.22
CA LEU A 43 -4.38 -0.38 -13.62
C LEU A 43 -3.28 -0.95 -14.52
N MET A 44 -2.13 -1.29 -13.91
CA MET A 44 -1.03 -1.90 -14.65
C MET A 44 -1.39 -3.30 -15.08
N ASN A 45 -1.35 -3.55 -16.40
CA ASN A 45 -1.46 -4.89 -16.95
C ASN A 45 -0.05 -5.45 -17.14
N ALA A 46 0.56 -5.88 -16.06
CA ALA A 46 1.97 -6.24 -16.01
C ALA A 46 2.17 -7.48 -15.12
N SER A 47 3.42 -7.91 -14.97
CA SER A 47 3.77 -9.05 -14.13
C SER A 47 3.35 -8.81 -12.67
N ILE A 48 3.22 -9.89 -11.91
CA ILE A 48 2.91 -9.80 -10.47
C ILE A 48 4.00 -9.01 -9.75
N GLN A 49 5.26 -9.17 -10.14
CA GLN A 49 6.35 -8.40 -9.57
C GLN A 49 6.15 -6.89 -9.79
N ASP A 50 5.84 -6.49 -11.01
CA ASP A 50 5.64 -5.08 -11.34
C ASP A 50 4.41 -4.53 -10.62
N GLN A 51 3.33 -5.31 -10.54
CA GLN A 51 2.14 -4.92 -9.80
C GLN A 51 2.44 -4.72 -8.31
N ALA A 52 3.17 -5.66 -7.70
CA ALA A 52 3.54 -5.57 -6.29
C ALA A 52 4.41 -4.34 -6.03
N GLU A 53 5.36 -4.04 -6.91
CA GLU A 53 6.20 -2.86 -6.78
C GLU A 53 5.38 -1.57 -6.89
N GLN A 54 4.42 -1.52 -7.79
CA GLN A 54 3.55 -0.33 -7.90
C GLN A 54 2.71 -0.13 -6.65
N VAL A 55 2.15 -1.21 -6.10
CA VAL A 55 1.40 -1.14 -4.83
C VAL A 55 2.28 -0.57 -3.71
N ILE A 56 3.52 -1.04 -3.61
CA ILE A 56 4.45 -0.56 -2.58
C ILE A 56 4.81 0.91 -2.80
N LYS A 57 4.98 1.34 -4.04
CA LYS A 57 5.19 2.77 -4.35
C LYS A 57 4.02 3.62 -3.90
N ASN A 58 2.80 3.16 -4.15
CA ASN A 58 1.60 3.87 -3.74
C ASN A 58 1.52 3.96 -2.21
N LEU A 59 1.79 2.85 -1.52
CA LEU A 59 1.82 2.82 -0.05
C LEU A 59 2.92 3.74 0.51
N THR A 60 4.09 3.75 -0.12
CA THR A 60 5.20 4.62 0.28
C THR A 60 4.78 6.09 0.24
N ALA A 61 4.14 6.51 -0.84
CA ALA A 61 3.67 7.88 -0.99
C ALA A 61 2.65 8.25 0.10
N ILE A 62 1.72 7.36 0.40
CA ILE A 62 0.72 7.59 1.45
C ILE A 62 1.36 7.64 2.83
N CYS A 63 2.30 6.74 3.13
CA CYS A 63 3.01 6.75 4.40
C CYS A 63 3.80 8.04 4.59
N GLU A 64 4.47 8.52 3.54
CA GLU A 64 5.21 9.78 3.60
C GLU A 64 4.30 10.97 3.84
N GLU A 65 3.12 10.99 3.22
CA GLU A 65 2.13 12.04 3.47
C GLU A 65 1.60 11.99 4.91
N ALA A 66 1.59 10.82 5.51
CA ALA A 66 1.23 10.64 6.92
C ALA A 66 2.39 10.94 7.88
N ASN A 67 3.50 11.47 7.39
CA ASN A 67 4.72 11.77 8.14
C ASN A 67 5.44 10.51 8.65
N GLY A 68 5.32 9.42 7.92
CA GLY A 68 5.97 8.16 8.23
C GLY A 68 6.68 7.55 7.02
N SER A 69 6.95 6.27 7.12
CA SER A 69 7.59 5.51 6.04
C SER A 69 7.09 4.07 6.07
N LEU A 70 7.54 3.25 5.12
CA LEU A 70 7.23 1.82 5.12
C LEU A 70 7.65 1.13 6.43
N ALA A 71 8.71 1.63 7.08
CA ALA A 71 9.19 1.08 8.34
C ALA A 71 8.17 1.23 9.50
N ASP A 72 7.22 2.13 9.35
CA ASP A 72 6.19 2.36 10.37
C ASP A 72 4.96 1.46 10.20
N ILE A 73 4.90 0.68 9.12
CA ILE A 73 3.78 -0.23 8.89
C ILE A 73 3.85 -1.38 9.90
N VAL A 74 2.76 -1.59 10.63
CA VAL A 74 2.70 -2.63 11.67
C VAL A 74 1.91 -3.85 11.22
N LYS A 75 1.02 -3.72 10.24
CA LYS A 75 0.17 -4.81 9.76
C LYS A 75 -0.13 -4.63 8.28
N LEU A 76 0.05 -5.71 7.52
CA LEU A 76 -0.36 -5.80 6.12
C LEU A 76 -1.31 -6.97 5.93
N THR A 77 -2.31 -6.78 5.09
CA THR A 77 -3.09 -7.90 4.54
C THR A 77 -2.91 -7.86 3.02
N ILE A 78 -2.52 -8.99 2.46
CA ILE A 78 -2.23 -9.12 1.04
C ILE A 78 -3.26 -10.06 0.42
N TYR A 79 -3.96 -9.58 -0.60
CA TYR A 79 -4.96 -10.35 -1.33
C TYR A 79 -4.40 -10.70 -2.70
N ILE A 80 -4.31 -11.98 -3.00
CA ILE A 80 -3.86 -12.49 -4.30
C ILE A 80 -4.87 -13.51 -4.82
N THR A 81 -4.97 -13.65 -6.13
CA THR A 81 -5.89 -14.58 -6.76
C THR A 81 -5.26 -15.95 -7.03
N ASP A 82 -3.94 -16.05 -6.95
CA ASP A 82 -3.20 -17.27 -7.21
C ASP A 82 -2.09 -17.40 -6.18
N MET A 83 -2.13 -18.45 -5.37
CA MET A 83 -1.12 -18.68 -4.33
C MET A 83 0.27 -18.97 -4.90
N ASN A 84 0.38 -19.28 -6.19
CA ASN A 84 1.68 -19.39 -6.85
C ASN A 84 2.42 -18.05 -6.92
N ASP A 85 1.70 -16.93 -6.75
CA ASP A 85 2.31 -15.60 -6.72
C ASP A 85 2.88 -15.23 -5.35
N PHE A 86 2.68 -16.07 -4.35
CA PHE A 86 3.11 -15.82 -2.97
C PHE A 86 4.61 -15.56 -2.85
N ALA A 87 5.42 -16.40 -3.54
CA ALA A 87 6.87 -16.26 -3.49
C ALA A 87 7.35 -14.93 -4.10
N VAL A 88 6.74 -14.51 -5.20
CA VAL A 88 7.08 -13.23 -5.86
C VAL A 88 6.75 -12.06 -4.95
N VAL A 89 5.60 -12.09 -4.30
CA VAL A 89 5.20 -11.04 -3.34
C VAL A 89 6.17 -10.99 -2.17
N ASN A 90 6.58 -12.15 -1.63
CA ASN A 90 7.57 -12.20 -0.55
C ASN A 90 8.90 -11.60 -0.95
N GLU A 91 9.39 -11.89 -2.13
CA GLU A 91 10.64 -11.33 -2.63
C GLU A 91 10.55 -9.82 -2.75
N THR A 92 9.43 -9.32 -3.25
CA THR A 92 9.19 -7.87 -3.37
C THR A 92 9.16 -7.22 -1.98
N MET A 93 8.51 -7.86 -1.01
CA MET A 93 8.51 -7.34 0.36
C MET A 93 9.92 -7.30 0.95
N GLN A 94 10.72 -8.34 0.75
CA GLN A 94 12.10 -8.35 1.25
C GLN A 94 12.94 -7.23 0.68
N LYS A 95 12.64 -6.80 -0.55
CA LYS A 95 13.35 -5.71 -1.22
C LYS A 95 13.04 -4.34 -0.59
N TYR A 96 11.81 -4.13 -0.12
CA TYR A 96 11.35 -2.81 0.33
C TYR A 96 11.16 -2.68 1.84
N PHE A 97 10.99 -3.79 2.55
CA PHE A 97 10.82 -3.79 4.00
C PHE A 97 12.07 -4.36 4.67
N SER A 98 12.28 -3.97 5.92
CA SER A 98 13.37 -4.49 6.74
C SER A 98 12.84 -4.92 8.10
N GLU A 99 13.65 -5.68 8.82
CA GLU A 99 13.28 -6.11 10.18
C GLU A 99 13.21 -4.91 11.13
N PRO A 100 12.24 -4.88 12.06
CA PRO A 100 11.17 -5.88 12.22
C PRO A 100 10.11 -5.74 11.13
N TYR A 101 9.83 -6.84 10.45
CA TYR A 101 8.80 -6.86 9.42
C TYR A 101 7.41 -6.63 10.03
N PRO A 102 6.46 -6.03 9.28
CA PRO A 102 5.08 -5.92 9.76
C PRO A 102 4.46 -7.30 9.94
N ALA A 103 3.49 -7.40 10.85
CA ALA A 103 2.64 -8.57 10.91
C ALA A 103 1.87 -8.68 9.59
N ARG A 104 1.60 -9.90 9.12
CA ARG A 104 1.05 -10.09 7.78
C ARG A 104 0.09 -11.27 7.70
N ALA A 105 -0.96 -11.12 6.88
CA ALA A 105 -1.77 -12.21 6.38
C ALA A 105 -1.78 -12.14 4.85
N THR A 106 -1.75 -13.30 4.20
CA THR A 106 -1.91 -13.41 2.74
C THR A 106 -3.10 -14.32 2.47
N VAL A 107 -4.07 -13.85 1.72
CA VAL A 107 -5.29 -14.56 1.37
C VAL A 107 -5.58 -14.51 -0.11
#